data_ab2a10de5d50edd24050958d1162bb7b
#
_entry.id   ab2a10de5d50edd24050958d1162bb7b
#
_cell.length_a   1.000
_cell.length_b   1.000
_cell.length_c   1.000
_cell.angle_alpha   90.00
_cell.angle_beta   90.00
_cell.angle_gamma   90.00
#
_symmetry.space_group_name_H-M   'P 1'
#
loop_
_entity.id
_entity.type
_entity.pdbx_description
1 polymer ?
#
loop_
_entity_poly.entity_id
_entity_poly.type
_entity_poly.pdbx_seq_one_letter_code
_entity_poly.pdbx_strand_id
1 'polypeptide(L)'
;KCKEFNIPIRLNTKVVDLITNEKGCVLGVRVETHYRNEKGKGTGFENIRSIHGVLIASGGFSQNVQMRMSHDPRLTKAFGSTNHAGATGEMIRLAQRKGANTIHMDWIQLGPWTSPDEKGFGKAPLFVESLVGYGCMVDIKTGKRFFKETGNRKERADAIVALGHPALIYAGAANVKNQVPKTMNAEMLETSIKNGVIGKFDTLKQMADFYHIPYEALEKQNERMNGFLKNKQDPDLGCKFFPDSLPNDKGPFYAVRLWPRVHHTMGGLEINDKAQVIDVDGKPIAGLYAAGEVTGGVHGMVRLGT
;
A
#
# COMPACT_ATOMS: atom_id res chain seq x y z
N LYS A 1 -24.77 -2.53 -5.62
CA LYS A 1 -25.38 -1.15 -5.62
C LYS A 1 -25.60 -0.61 -7.02
N CYS A 2 -24.61 -0.58 -7.95
CA CYS A 2 -24.87 -0.04 -9.29
C CYS A 2 -26.08 -0.69 -9.98
N LYS A 3 -26.23 -2.02 -9.90
CA LYS A 3 -27.41 -2.73 -10.43
C LYS A 3 -28.70 -2.35 -9.70
N GLU A 4 -28.62 -2.19 -8.38
CA GLU A 4 -29.76 -1.80 -7.52
C GLU A 4 -30.31 -0.42 -7.90
N PHE A 5 -29.43 0.51 -8.26
CA PHE A 5 -29.80 1.87 -8.67
C PHE A 5 -29.86 2.07 -10.19
N ASN A 6 -29.83 1.00 -10.97
CA ASN A 6 -29.84 1.06 -12.44
C ASN A 6 -28.75 1.98 -13.03
N ILE A 7 -27.57 2.04 -12.38
CA ILE A 7 -26.45 2.86 -12.87
C ILE A 7 -25.73 2.06 -13.96
N PRO A 8 -25.67 2.55 -15.22
CA PRO A 8 -24.98 1.86 -16.29
C PRO A 8 -23.47 1.86 -16.07
N ILE A 9 -22.85 0.69 -16.21
CA ILE A 9 -21.40 0.52 -16.15
C ILE A 9 -20.89 0.25 -17.56
N ARG A 10 -20.03 1.14 -18.09
CA ARG A 10 -19.39 0.99 -19.40
C ARG A 10 -17.98 0.45 -19.23
N LEU A 11 -17.79 -0.84 -19.50
CA LEU A 11 -16.49 -1.49 -19.49
C LEU A 11 -15.74 -1.19 -20.80
N ASN A 12 -14.42 -1.45 -20.80
CA ASN A 12 -13.55 -1.23 -21.95
C ASN A 12 -13.67 0.19 -22.53
N THR A 13 -13.85 1.16 -21.64
CA THR A 13 -14.06 2.57 -22.00
C THR A 13 -13.08 3.43 -21.19
N LYS A 14 -12.17 4.11 -21.87
CA LYS A 14 -11.13 4.94 -21.25
C LYS A 14 -11.46 6.41 -21.43
N VAL A 15 -11.51 7.18 -20.35
CA VAL A 15 -11.61 8.64 -20.44
C VAL A 15 -10.28 9.19 -20.93
N VAL A 16 -10.32 10.00 -21.98
CA VAL A 16 -9.12 10.59 -22.62
C VAL A 16 -9.10 12.10 -22.56
N ASP A 17 -10.25 12.76 -22.33
CA ASP A 17 -10.30 14.21 -22.11
C ASP A 17 -11.56 14.61 -21.30
N LEU A 18 -11.49 15.79 -20.69
CA LEU A 18 -12.62 16.52 -20.11
C LEU A 18 -13.09 17.58 -21.10
N ILE A 19 -14.37 17.53 -21.48
CA ILE A 19 -14.96 18.48 -22.41
C ILE A 19 -15.40 19.72 -21.65
N THR A 20 -14.88 20.89 -22.04
CA THR A 20 -15.21 22.17 -21.40
C THR A 20 -15.81 23.15 -22.42
N ASN A 21 -16.62 24.10 -21.94
CA ASN A 21 -17.01 25.26 -22.72
C ASN A 21 -15.96 26.38 -22.63
N GLU A 22 -16.20 27.51 -23.31
CA GLU A 22 -15.33 28.69 -23.32
C GLU A 22 -15.09 29.30 -21.93
N LYS A 23 -16.01 29.10 -20.98
CA LYS A 23 -15.90 29.57 -19.60
C LYS A 23 -15.18 28.56 -18.69
N GLY A 24 -14.63 27.47 -19.24
CA GLY A 24 -13.95 26.42 -18.45
C GLY A 24 -14.87 25.45 -17.69
N CYS A 25 -16.21 25.57 -17.86
CA CYS A 25 -17.14 24.66 -17.21
C CYS A 25 -17.07 23.27 -17.86
N VAL A 26 -16.92 22.21 -17.06
CA VAL A 26 -16.89 20.82 -17.53
C VAL A 26 -18.29 20.36 -17.88
N LEU A 27 -18.49 19.97 -19.14
CA LEU A 27 -19.77 19.56 -19.72
C LEU A 27 -19.87 18.05 -19.94
N GLY A 28 -18.75 17.31 -19.79
CA GLY A 28 -18.72 15.88 -20.04
C GLY A 28 -17.31 15.34 -20.25
N VAL A 29 -17.22 14.17 -20.82
CA VAL A 29 -15.96 13.48 -21.08
C VAL A 29 -15.88 12.99 -22.52
N ARG A 30 -14.68 12.98 -23.08
CA ARG A 30 -14.35 12.23 -24.28
C ARG A 30 -13.77 10.89 -23.87
N VAL A 31 -14.29 9.82 -24.44
CA VAL A 31 -13.87 8.45 -24.14
C VAL A 31 -13.37 7.74 -25.39
N GLU A 32 -12.40 6.86 -25.19
CA GLU A 32 -11.98 5.87 -26.16
C GLU A 32 -12.72 4.56 -25.86
N THR A 33 -13.47 4.07 -26.86
CA THR A 33 -14.32 2.88 -26.74
C THR A 33 -13.59 1.62 -27.18
N HIS A 34 -14.06 0.45 -26.70
CA HIS A 34 -13.43 -0.86 -26.95
C HIS A 34 -11.95 -0.87 -26.55
N TYR A 35 -11.61 -0.10 -25.52
CA TYR A 35 -10.26 0.01 -25.00
C TYR A 35 -9.78 -1.30 -24.42
N ARG A 36 -8.58 -1.73 -24.79
CA ARG A 36 -7.91 -2.92 -24.27
C ARG A 36 -6.57 -2.53 -23.66
N ASN A 37 -6.42 -2.78 -22.36
CA ASN A 37 -5.20 -2.44 -21.63
C ASN A 37 -3.94 -3.09 -22.25
N GLU A 38 -4.05 -4.33 -22.70
CA GLU A 38 -2.92 -5.07 -23.31
C GLU A 38 -2.43 -4.40 -24.61
N LYS A 39 -3.32 -3.70 -25.30
CA LYS A 39 -3.01 -2.99 -26.56
C LYS A 39 -2.74 -1.50 -26.34
N GLY A 40 -3.10 -0.97 -25.17
CA GLY A 40 -2.97 0.46 -24.85
C GLY A 40 -3.84 1.38 -25.71
N LYS A 41 -4.85 0.85 -26.43
CA LYS A 41 -5.73 1.60 -27.33
C LYS A 41 -7.11 0.97 -27.50
N GLY A 42 -8.08 1.77 -27.87
CA GLY A 42 -9.41 1.36 -28.33
C GLY A 42 -9.59 1.46 -29.86
N THR A 43 -10.82 1.37 -30.31
CA THR A 43 -11.16 1.41 -31.76
C THR A 43 -12.06 2.57 -32.18
N GLY A 44 -12.50 3.40 -31.25
CA GLY A 44 -13.34 4.55 -31.55
C GLY A 44 -13.35 5.57 -30.42
N PHE A 45 -13.92 6.74 -30.70
CA PHE A 45 -14.08 7.81 -29.71
C PHE A 45 -15.56 8.22 -29.62
N GLU A 46 -15.97 8.60 -28.44
CA GLU A 46 -17.31 9.09 -28.15
C GLU A 46 -17.25 10.26 -27.18
N ASN A 47 -18.13 11.24 -27.33
CA ASN A 47 -18.33 12.31 -26.37
C ASN A 47 -19.56 12.01 -25.52
N ILE A 48 -19.40 11.96 -24.22
CA ILE A 48 -20.50 11.74 -23.27
C ILE A 48 -20.78 13.05 -22.55
N ARG A 49 -21.97 13.60 -22.77
CA ARG A 49 -22.41 14.81 -22.08
C ARG A 49 -22.88 14.45 -20.66
N SER A 50 -22.48 15.27 -19.69
CA SER A 50 -23.00 15.24 -18.34
C SER A 50 -24.05 16.33 -18.12
N ILE A 51 -25.14 16.01 -17.39
CA ILE A 51 -26.20 16.97 -17.06
C ILE A 51 -25.86 17.70 -15.76
N HIS A 52 -25.28 16.99 -14.77
CA HIS A 52 -25.04 17.52 -13.44
C HIS A 52 -23.57 17.77 -13.12
N GLY A 53 -22.66 17.14 -13.86
CA GLY A 53 -21.21 17.24 -13.66
C GLY A 53 -20.50 15.89 -13.82
N VAL A 54 -19.19 15.94 -13.78
CA VAL A 54 -18.29 14.79 -13.88
C VAL A 54 -17.64 14.55 -12.52
N LEU A 55 -17.80 13.35 -11.96
CA LEU A 55 -17.11 12.92 -10.75
C LEU A 55 -15.91 12.07 -11.12
N ILE A 56 -14.70 12.53 -10.75
CA ILE A 56 -13.47 11.75 -10.86
C ILE A 56 -13.31 10.88 -9.62
N ALA A 57 -13.32 9.56 -9.79
CA ALA A 57 -13.11 8.56 -8.72
C ALA A 57 -12.13 7.47 -9.17
N SER A 58 -11.09 7.86 -9.91
CA SER A 58 -10.18 6.96 -10.64
C SER A 58 -9.03 6.39 -9.81
N GLY A 59 -8.99 6.67 -8.51
CA GLY A 59 -7.85 6.31 -7.66
C GLY A 59 -6.63 7.23 -7.84
N GLY A 60 -5.55 6.90 -7.15
CA GLY A 60 -4.33 7.68 -7.14
C GLY A 60 -3.35 7.36 -8.28
N PHE A 61 -2.06 7.61 -8.04
CA PHE A 61 -1.02 7.49 -9.07
C PHE A 61 0.12 6.51 -8.70
N SER A 62 -0.13 5.59 -7.78
CA SER A 62 0.87 4.66 -7.24
C SER A 62 1.54 3.75 -8.28
N GLN A 63 0.89 3.46 -9.41
CA GLN A 63 1.44 2.67 -10.53
C GLN A 63 2.25 3.51 -11.52
N ASN A 64 2.17 4.84 -11.46
CA ASN A 64 2.89 5.70 -12.40
C ASN A 64 4.28 6.04 -11.83
N VAL A 65 5.29 5.28 -12.26
CA VAL A 65 6.68 5.45 -11.79
C VAL A 65 7.21 6.86 -12.06
N GLN A 66 6.95 7.43 -13.24
CA GLN A 66 7.40 8.78 -13.56
C GLN A 66 6.75 9.83 -12.65
N MET A 67 5.45 9.73 -12.42
CA MET A 67 4.72 10.65 -11.56
C MET A 67 5.17 10.52 -10.10
N ARG A 68 5.42 9.29 -9.62
CA ARG A 68 6.00 9.08 -8.27
C ARG A 68 7.37 9.73 -8.15
N MET A 69 8.25 9.47 -9.12
CA MET A 69 9.62 9.99 -9.11
C MET A 69 9.71 11.50 -9.27
N SER A 70 8.74 12.14 -9.91
CA SER A 70 8.71 13.62 -10.00
C SER A 70 8.40 14.26 -8.64
N HIS A 71 7.81 13.53 -7.69
CA HIS A 71 7.47 14.00 -6.35
C HIS A 71 8.37 13.41 -5.25
N ASP A 72 8.85 12.17 -5.44
CA ASP A 72 9.88 11.52 -4.60
C ASP A 72 10.82 10.69 -5.49
N PRO A 73 12.02 11.22 -5.81
CA PRO A 73 12.98 10.56 -6.71
C PRO A 73 13.42 9.16 -6.23
N ARG A 74 13.27 8.84 -4.96
CA ARG A 74 13.61 7.52 -4.39
C ARG A 74 12.67 6.42 -4.89
N LEU A 75 11.42 6.78 -5.23
CA LEU A 75 10.35 5.84 -5.60
C LEU A 75 10.45 5.37 -7.06
N THR A 76 11.58 4.81 -7.41
CA THR A 76 11.89 4.26 -8.74
C THR A 76 11.06 3.01 -9.07
N LYS A 77 11.29 2.44 -10.24
CA LYS A 77 10.72 1.14 -10.64
C LYS A 77 11.06 -0.04 -9.70
N ALA A 78 12.08 0.11 -8.85
CA ALA A 78 12.43 -0.89 -7.83
C ALA A 78 11.32 -1.05 -6.77
N PHE A 79 10.50 -0.01 -6.57
CA PHE A 79 9.31 -0.10 -5.73
C PHE A 79 8.09 -0.47 -6.58
N GLY A 80 7.55 -1.65 -6.37
CA GLY A 80 6.25 -2.04 -6.90
C GLY A 80 5.12 -1.20 -6.29
N SER A 81 3.87 -1.48 -6.69
CA SER A 81 2.68 -0.94 -6.05
C SER A 81 1.76 -2.06 -5.58
N THR A 82 1.01 -1.82 -4.52
CA THR A 82 -0.04 -2.70 -4.02
C THR A 82 -1.38 -2.48 -4.71
N ASN A 83 -1.51 -1.37 -5.47
CA ASN A 83 -2.77 -0.96 -6.06
C ASN A 83 -3.00 -1.62 -7.43
N HIS A 84 -4.25 -1.54 -7.87
CA HIS A 84 -4.67 -1.95 -9.20
C HIS A 84 -3.85 -1.25 -10.30
N ALA A 85 -3.62 -1.93 -11.42
CA ALA A 85 -2.83 -1.40 -12.55
C ALA A 85 -3.36 -0.07 -13.12
N GLY A 86 -4.64 0.24 -12.90
CA GLY A 86 -5.27 1.50 -13.30
C GLY A 86 -4.97 2.71 -12.40
N ALA A 87 -4.25 2.55 -11.28
CA ALA A 87 -3.88 3.68 -10.41
C ALA A 87 -2.71 4.49 -11.03
N THR A 88 -2.95 5.08 -12.19
CA THR A 88 -1.94 5.71 -13.06
C THR A 88 -1.89 7.23 -12.94
N GLY A 89 -2.85 7.85 -12.23
CA GLY A 89 -2.95 9.31 -12.12
C GLY A 89 -3.36 10.02 -13.40
N GLU A 90 -3.84 9.29 -14.42
CA GLU A 90 -4.22 9.91 -15.71
C GLU A 90 -5.30 10.96 -15.55
N MET A 91 -6.33 10.71 -14.70
CA MET A 91 -7.40 11.69 -14.48
C MET A 91 -6.92 12.93 -13.71
N ILE A 92 -5.93 12.80 -12.83
CA ILE A 92 -5.27 13.95 -12.20
C ILE A 92 -4.65 14.84 -13.27
N ARG A 93 -3.88 14.25 -14.20
CA ARG A 93 -3.26 14.98 -15.32
C ARG A 93 -4.31 15.62 -16.24
N LEU A 94 -5.41 14.93 -16.53
CA LEU A 94 -6.48 15.49 -17.35
C LEU A 94 -7.13 16.70 -16.68
N ALA A 95 -7.39 16.62 -15.37
CA ALA A 95 -7.93 17.75 -14.63
C ALA A 95 -6.94 18.92 -14.55
N GLN A 96 -5.65 18.66 -14.32
CA GLN A 96 -4.60 19.69 -14.35
C GLN A 96 -4.54 20.44 -15.70
N ARG A 97 -4.74 19.75 -16.83
CA ARG A 97 -4.82 20.41 -18.15
C ARG A 97 -6.02 21.35 -18.27
N LYS A 98 -7.02 21.22 -17.42
CA LYS A 98 -8.18 22.10 -17.32
C LYS A 98 -8.07 23.11 -16.17
N GLY A 99 -6.85 23.29 -15.62
CA GLY A 99 -6.56 24.27 -14.58
C GLY A 99 -6.75 23.77 -13.15
N ALA A 100 -7.03 22.48 -12.93
CA ALA A 100 -7.19 21.94 -11.57
C ALA A 100 -5.90 22.03 -10.76
N ASN A 101 -6.01 22.48 -9.51
CA ASN A 101 -4.92 22.46 -8.55
C ASN A 101 -4.74 21.07 -7.95
N THR A 102 -3.51 20.78 -7.52
CA THR A 102 -3.14 19.56 -6.80
C THR A 102 -2.35 19.90 -5.56
N ILE A 103 -2.59 19.16 -4.48
CA ILE A 103 -1.93 19.38 -3.19
C ILE A 103 -1.30 18.10 -2.68
N HIS A 104 -0.21 18.23 -1.90
CA HIS A 104 0.46 17.14 -1.18
C HIS A 104 0.92 15.97 -2.08
N MET A 105 1.29 16.25 -3.32
CA MET A 105 1.67 15.21 -4.29
C MET A 105 2.92 14.42 -3.88
N ASP A 106 3.76 14.97 -3.02
CA ASP A 106 4.92 14.33 -2.38
C ASP A 106 4.56 13.40 -1.22
N TRP A 107 3.30 13.42 -0.75
CA TRP A 107 2.84 12.53 0.32
C TRP A 107 2.46 11.17 -0.24
N ILE A 108 3.44 10.31 -0.40
CA ILE A 108 3.30 8.96 -0.94
C ILE A 108 3.62 7.96 0.16
N GLN A 109 2.66 7.09 0.47
CA GLN A 109 2.80 6.08 1.51
C GLN A 109 3.35 4.77 0.95
N LEU A 110 4.39 4.28 1.59
CA LEU A 110 4.87 2.91 1.42
C LEU A 110 4.16 1.97 2.42
N GLY A 111 3.75 0.80 1.94
CA GLY A 111 3.22 -0.29 2.77
C GLY A 111 4.36 -1.15 3.30
N PRO A 112 4.64 -1.16 4.61
CA PRO A 112 5.81 -1.83 5.18
C PRO A 112 5.72 -3.36 5.19
N TRP A 113 4.53 -3.93 5.01
CA TRP A 113 4.24 -5.35 5.21
C TRP A 113 4.19 -6.18 3.93
N THR A 114 4.53 -5.59 2.80
CA THR A 114 4.61 -6.32 1.52
C THR A 114 5.88 -7.15 1.44
N SER A 115 5.80 -8.26 0.70
CA SER A 115 6.94 -9.14 0.47
C SER A 115 7.50 -8.99 -0.95
N PRO A 116 8.82 -9.06 -1.14
CA PRO A 116 9.41 -9.17 -2.48
C PRO A 116 9.07 -10.51 -3.15
N ASP A 117 8.64 -11.52 -2.39
CA ASP A 117 8.39 -12.88 -2.86
C ASP A 117 6.99 -13.09 -3.48
N GLU A 118 6.18 -12.03 -3.51
CA GLU A 118 4.87 -12.07 -4.16
C GLU A 118 4.61 -10.78 -4.95
N LYS A 119 3.54 -10.75 -5.77
CA LYS A 119 3.16 -9.58 -6.57
C LYS A 119 2.03 -8.79 -5.91
N GLY A 120 2.00 -7.48 -6.16
CA GLY A 120 0.93 -6.58 -5.71
C GLY A 120 0.84 -6.49 -4.19
N PHE A 121 -0.38 -6.48 -3.64
CA PHE A 121 -0.61 -6.51 -2.20
C PHE A 121 -0.29 -7.89 -1.63
N GLY A 122 -0.75 -8.96 -2.28
CA GLY A 122 -0.48 -10.33 -1.90
C GLY A 122 -1.16 -10.79 -0.60
N LYS A 123 -0.56 -11.81 0.03
CA LYS A 123 -1.01 -12.39 1.30
C LYS A 123 -0.08 -12.06 2.48
N ALA A 124 1.17 -11.70 2.19
CA ALA A 124 2.14 -11.33 3.23
C ALA A 124 1.62 -10.24 4.18
N PRO A 125 0.96 -9.15 3.72
CA PRO A 125 0.44 -8.14 4.63
C PRO A 125 -0.57 -8.68 5.64
N LEU A 126 -1.44 -9.62 5.26
CA LEU A 126 -2.42 -10.23 6.16
C LEU A 126 -1.71 -11.04 7.26
N PHE A 127 -0.71 -11.83 6.88
CA PHE A 127 0.10 -12.61 7.81
C PHE A 127 0.89 -11.68 8.75
N VAL A 128 1.59 -10.70 8.20
CA VAL A 128 2.45 -9.81 8.99
C VAL A 128 1.64 -8.93 9.93
N GLU A 129 0.50 -8.41 9.50
CA GLU A 129 -0.38 -7.59 10.33
C GLU A 129 -0.89 -8.35 11.56
N SER A 130 -1.13 -9.67 11.44
CA SER A 130 -1.52 -10.51 12.58
C SER A 130 -0.40 -10.69 13.61
N LEU A 131 0.86 -10.50 13.21
CA LEU A 131 2.04 -10.70 14.05
C LEU A 131 2.64 -9.41 14.63
N VAL A 132 2.08 -8.25 14.31
CA VAL A 132 2.52 -6.97 14.90
C VAL A 132 2.32 -7.01 16.42
N GLY A 133 3.39 -6.85 17.17
CA GLY A 133 3.38 -6.97 18.65
C GLY A 133 3.45 -8.42 19.19
N TYR A 134 3.60 -9.41 18.30
CA TYR A 134 3.77 -10.84 18.63
C TYR A 134 5.04 -11.43 18.02
N GLY A 135 5.44 -10.98 16.85
CA GLY A 135 6.64 -11.41 16.13
C GLY A 135 7.84 -10.51 16.39
N CYS A 136 8.96 -10.87 15.78
CA CYS A 136 10.22 -10.14 15.83
C CYS A 136 10.64 -9.73 14.42
N MET A 137 10.94 -8.44 14.21
CA MET A 137 11.42 -7.90 12.94
C MET A 137 12.93 -7.65 12.99
N VAL A 138 13.67 -8.29 12.10
CA VAL A 138 15.15 -8.22 12.09
C VAL A 138 15.70 -7.83 10.73
N ASP A 139 16.85 -7.19 10.75
CA ASP A 139 17.72 -7.04 9.61
C ASP A 139 18.40 -8.39 9.30
N ILE A 140 18.23 -8.90 8.07
CA ILE A 140 18.77 -10.20 7.66
C ILE A 140 20.30 -10.23 7.64
N LYS A 141 21.00 -9.11 7.47
CA LYS A 141 22.47 -9.07 7.46
C LYS A 141 23.07 -9.12 8.86
N THR A 142 22.38 -8.62 9.85
CA THR A 142 22.90 -8.50 11.21
C THR A 142 22.23 -9.44 12.21
N GLY A 143 21.06 -9.98 11.91
CA GLY A 143 20.24 -10.77 12.83
C GLY A 143 19.63 -9.95 13.96
N LYS A 144 19.72 -8.63 13.93
CA LYS A 144 19.28 -7.74 15.01
C LYS A 144 18.00 -6.99 14.65
N ARG A 145 17.19 -6.69 15.65
CA ARG A 145 16.07 -5.74 15.52
C ARG A 145 16.63 -4.35 15.21
N PHE A 146 15.94 -3.61 14.37
CA PHE A 146 16.35 -2.27 13.93
C PHE A 146 15.24 -1.22 14.10
N PHE A 147 13.98 -1.65 14.26
CA PHE A 147 12.84 -0.76 14.46
C PHE A 147 11.71 -1.46 15.21
N LYS A 148 10.87 -0.70 15.92
CA LYS A 148 9.73 -1.24 16.68
C LYS A 148 8.61 -1.74 15.75
N GLU A 149 8.14 -2.96 15.96
CA GLU A 149 7.13 -3.62 15.15
C GLU A 149 5.78 -2.90 15.19
N THR A 150 5.43 -2.28 16.33
CA THR A 150 4.20 -1.51 16.54
C THR A 150 4.32 -0.02 16.23
N GLY A 151 5.40 0.40 15.59
CA GLY A 151 5.65 1.79 15.22
C GLY A 151 4.72 2.31 14.11
N ASN A 152 4.85 3.58 13.80
CA ASN A 152 4.12 4.23 12.71
C ASN A 152 4.41 3.54 11.36
N ARG A 153 3.40 3.40 10.51
CA ARG A 153 3.50 2.72 9.21
C ARG A 153 4.56 3.35 8.30
N LYS A 154 4.60 4.68 8.23
CA LYS A 154 5.60 5.41 7.42
C LYS A 154 7.00 5.18 7.95
N GLU A 155 7.21 5.38 9.25
CA GLU A 155 8.52 5.22 9.89
C GLU A 155 9.07 3.79 9.73
N ARG A 156 8.21 2.76 9.86
CA ARG A 156 8.61 1.37 9.58
C ARG A 156 9.04 1.15 8.14
N ALA A 157 8.26 1.67 7.19
CA ALA A 157 8.61 1.55 5.78
C ALA A 157 9.95 2.24 5.49
N ASP A 158 10.15 3.45 6.00
CA ASP A 158 11.38 4.21 5.86
C ASP A 158 12.57 3.46 6.51
N ALA A 159 12.38 2.85 7.69
CA ALA A 159 13.41 2.06 8.36
C ALA A 159 13.81 0.81 7.55
N ILE A 160 12.85 0.09 6.94
CA ILE A 160 13.15 -1.06 6.06
C ILE A 160 13.90 -0.58 4.82
N VAL A 161 13.47 0.51 4.20
CA VAL A 161 14.14 1.07 3.01
C VAL A 161 15.58 1.51 3.33
N ALA A 162 15.80 2.06 4.52
CA ALA A 162 17.12 2.51 4.96
C ALA A 162 18.14 1.35 5.09
N LEU A 163 17.69 0.10 5.29
CA LEU A 163 18.58 -1.07 5.24
C LEU A 163 19.20 -1.31 3.85
N GLY A 164 18.52 -0.84 2.78
CA GLY A 164 18.93 -1.09 1.40
C GLY A 164 18.73 -2.53 0.91
N HIS A 165 18.05 -3.37 1.69
CA HIS A 165 17.71 -4.77 1.39
C HIS A 165 16.46 -5.18 2.19
N PRO A 166 15.79 -6.31 1.84
CA PRO A 166 14.65 -6.79 2.59
C PRO A 166 14.97 -7.08 4.06
N ALA A 167 14.06 -6.70 4.96
CA ALA A 167 14.05 -7.16 6.34
C ALA A 167 13.34 -8.52 6.45
N LEU A 168 13.34 -9.13 7.62
CA LEU A 168 12.56 -10.32 7.94
C LEU A 168 11.70 -10.06 9.18
N ILE A 169 10.44 -10.52 9.14
CA ILE A 169 9.63 -10.68 10.36
C ILE A 169 9.34 -12.17 10.56
N TYR A 170 9.42 -12.64 11.80
CA TYR A 170 9.12 -14.02 12.14
C TYR A 170 8.38 -14.14 13.47
N ALA A 171 7.70 -15.26 13.65
CA ALA A 171 7.10 -15.65 14.92
C ALA A 171 7.13 -17.18 15.11
N GLY A 172 7.10 -17.61 16.35
CA GLY A 172 6.98 -19.02 16.72
C GLY A 172 5.54 -19.54 16.61
N ALA A 173 5.42 -20.88 16.64
CA ALA A 173 4.16 -21.60 16.42
C ALA A 173 2.98 -21.10 17.27
N ALA A 174 3.21 -20.80 18.55
CA ALA A 174 2.14 -20.40 19.47
C ALA A 174 1.48 -19.09 19.04
N ASN A 175 2.26 -18.06 18.74
CA ASN A 175 1.73 -16.78 18.26
C ASN A 175 1.07 -16.93 16.89
N VAL A 176 1.66 -17.67 15.94
CA VAL A 176 1.08 -17.92 14.63
C VAL A 176 -0.27 -18.63 14.75
N LYS A 177 -0.36 -19.70 15.55
CA LYS A 177 -1.61 -20.43 15.79
C LYS A 177 -2.72 -19.53 16.35
N ASN A 178 -2.37 -18.61 17.25
CA ASN A 178 -3.36 -17.78 17.94
C ASN A 178 -3.78 -16.53 17.15
N GLN A 179 -2.89 -15.98 16.32
CA GLN A 179 -3.11 -14.68 15.70
C GLN A 179 -3.46 -14.77 14.21
N VAL A 180 -2.78 -15.62 13.44
CA VAL A 180 -2.96 -15.71 11.99
C VAL A 180 -4.39 -16.04 11.56
N PRO A 181 -5.14 -16.93 12.24
CA PRO A 181 -6.54 -17.20 11.87
C PRO A 181 -7.48 -16.00 11.94
N LYS A 182 -7.07 -14.91 12.59
CA LYS A 182 -7.86 -13.67 12.68
C LYS A 182 -7.85 -12.86 11.36
N THR A 183 -6.85 -13.07 10.51
CA THR A 183 -6.64 -12.30 9.28
C THR A 183 -6.53 -13.17 8.04
N MET A 184 -6.17 -14.46 8.18
CA MET A 184 -5.87 -15.37 7.11
C MET A 184 -6.42 -16.78 7.44
N ASN A 185 -7.16 -17.41 6.53
CA ASN A 185 -7.60 -18.78 6.72
C ASN A 185 -6.47 -19.80 6.48
N ALA A 186 -6.69 -21.08 6.85
CA ALA A 186 -5.69 -22.13 6.74
C ALA A 186 -5.24 -22.38 5.29
N GLU A 187 -6.17 -22.37 4.33
CA GLU A 187 -5.86 -22.55 2.91
C GLU A 187 -4.95 -21.46 2.37
N MET A 188 -5.21 -20.20 2.74
CA MET A 188 -4.34 -19.08 2.37
C MET A 188 -2.93 -19.23 2.96
N LEU A 189 -2.83 -19.66 4.22
CA LEU A 189 -1.55 -19.88 4.89
C LEU A 189 -0.76 -20.99 4.18
N GLU A 190 -1.37 -22.13 3.96
CA GLU A 190 -0.75 -23.28 3.29
C GLU A 190 -0.30 -22.93 1.86
N THR A 191 -1.17 -22.25 1.10
CA THR A 191 -0.83 -21.78 -0.25
C THR A 191 0.35 -20.82 -0.23
N SER A 192 0.40 -19.89 0.75
CA SER A 192 1.51 -18.93 0.87
C SER A 192 2.82 -19.61 1.26
N ILE A 193 2.77 -20.66 2.07
CA ILE A 193 3.94 -21.51 2.39
C ILE A 193 4.41 -22.25 1.15
N LYS A 194 3.49 -22.91 0.44
CA LYS A 194 3.81 -23.68 -0.79
C LYS A 194 4.43 -22.79 -1.87
N ASN A 195 4.01 -21.54 -1.96
CA ASN A 195 4.51 -20.57 -2.94
C ASN A 195 5.79 -19.85 -2.47
N GLY A 196 6.33 -20.17 -1.29
CA GLY A 196 7.57 -19.58 -0.77
C GLY A 196 7.44 -18.14 -0.26
N VAL A 197 6.22 -17.61 -0.13
CA VAL A 197 5.98 -16.28 0.43
C VAL A 197 6.15 -16.28 1.95
N ILE A 198 5.65 -17.33 2.61
CA ILE A 198 5.83 -17.58 4.04
C ILE A 198 6.75 -18.78 4.20
N GLY A 199 7.92 -18.58 4.80
CA GLY A 199 8.81 -19.66 5.20
C GLY A 199 8.30 -20.35 6.46
N LYS A 200 8.43 -21.68 6.54
CA LYS A 200 8.13 -22.48 7.72
C LYS A 200 9.33 -23.37 8.04
N PHE A 201 9.84 -23.27 9.28
CA PHE A 201 11.09 -23.91 9.71
C PHE A 201 10.92 -24.54 11.09
N ASP A 202 11.38 -25.77 11.27
CA ASP A 202 11.26 -26.46 12.57
C ASP A 202 12.11 -25.78 13.65
N THR A 203 13.24 -25.19 13.27
CA THR A 203 14.16 -24.52 14.20
C THR A 203 14.55 -23.13 13.73
N LEU A 204 14.93 -22.27 14.71
CA LEU A 204 15.45 -20.93 14.43
C LEU A 204 16.73 -20.99 13.56
N LYS A 205 17.56 -22.03 13.77
CA LYS A 205 18.77 -22.25 12.99
C LYS A 205 18.47 -22.52 11.51
N GLN A 206 17.51 -23.40 11.21
CA GLN A 206 17.09 -23.67 9.83
C GLN A 206 16.58 -22.38 9.15
N MET A 207 15.83 -21.53 9.87
CA MET A 207 15.40 -20.24 9.35
C MET A 207 16.59 -19.31 9.07
N ALA A 208 17.55 -19.24 10.00
CA ALA A 208 18.76 -18.42 9.84
C ALA A 208 19.59 -18.88 8.63
N ASP A 209 19.81 -20.17 8.50
CA ASP A 209 20.57 -20.77 7.38
C ASP A 209 19.88 -20.48 6.03
N PHE A 210 18.56 -20.62 5.97
CA PHE A 210 17.77 -20.37 4.73
C PHE A 210 17.85 -18.91 4.27
N TYR A 211 17.72 -17.95 5.19
CA TYR A 211 17.76 -16.52 4.88
C TYR A 211 19.19 -15.92 4.98
N HIS A 212 20.20 -16.74 5.23
CA HIS A 212 21.61 -16.33 5.40
C HIS A 212 21.79 -15.28 6.50
N ILE A 213 21.10 -15.47 7.63
CA ILE A 213 21.19 -14.59 8.80
C ILE A 213 22.29 -15.13 9.74
N PRO A 214 23.15 -14.27 10.32
CA PRO A 214 24.09 -14.71 11.35
C PRO A 214 23.37 -15.34 12.55
N TYR A 215 23.45 -16.68 12.68
CA TYR A 215 22.63 -17.44 13.62
C TYR A 215 22.83 -17.00 15.07
N GLU A 216 24.07 -16.87 15.54
CA GLU A 216 24.37 -16.48 16.92
C GLU A 216 23.77 -15.10 17.29
N ALA A 217 23.78 -14.16 16.34
CA ALA A 217 23.17 -12.84 16.54
C ALA A 217 21.65 -12.93 16.61
N LEU A 218 21.05 -13.72 15.72
CA LEU A 218 19.60 -13.95 15.70
C LEU A 218 19.13 -14.68 16.96
N GLU A 219 19.86 -15.69 17.41
CA GLU A 219 19.55 -16.45 18.64
C GLU A 219 19.54 -15.55 19.87
N LYS A 220 20.60 -14.75 20.06
CA LYS A 220 20.65 -13.75 21.16
C LYS A 220 19.53 -12.72 21.06
N GLN A 221 19.21 -12.28 19.83
CA GLN A 221 18.09 -11.35 19.62
C GLN A 221 16.75 -11.99 19.94
N ASN A 222 16.55 -13.26 19.57
CA ASN A 222 15.32 -14.00 19.89
C ASN A 222 15.15 -14.23 21.41
N GLU A 223 16.21 -14.62 22.11
CA GLU A 223 16.20 -14.76 23.57
C GLU A 223 15.81 -13.44 24.25
N ARG A 224 16.44 -12.33 23.80
CA ARG A 224 16.14 -10.99 24.32
C ARG A 224 14.68 -10.60 24.05
N MET A 225 14.19 -10.83 22.82
CA MET A 225 12.79 -10.58 22.44
C MET A 225 11.81 -11.43 23.26
N ASN A 226 12.15 -12.68 23.54
CA ASN A 226 11.32 -13.56 24.38
C ASN A 226 11.18 -13.04 25.81
N GLY A 227 12.25 -12.47 26.36
CA GLY A 227 12.21 -11.75 27.64
C GLY A 227 11.25 -10.56 27.61
N PHE A 228 11.27 -9.77 26.54
CA PHE A 228 10.36 -8.62 26.36
C PHE A 228 8.90 -9.06 26.21
N LEU A 229 8.64 -10.08 25.40
CA LEU A 229 7.30 -10.65 25.21
C LEU A 229 6.74 -11.21 26.52
N LYS A 230 7.57 -11.86 27.35
CA LYS A 230 7.18 -12.37 28.65
C LYS A 230 6.83 -11.24 29.62
N ASN A 231 7.66 -10.21 29.66
CA ASN A 231 7.51 -9.09 30.60
C ASN A 231 6.59 -7.97 30.06
N LYS A 232 6.14 -8.06 28.82
CA LYS A 232 5.35 -7.03 28.12
C LYS A 232 6.02 -5.65 28.05
N GLN A 233 7.33 -5.63 28.09
CA GLN A 233 8.14 -4.40 28.05
C GLN A 233 9.28 -4.56 27.05
N ASP A 234 9.52 -3.52 26.27
CA ASP A 234 10.63 -3.42 25.31
C ASP A 234 11.48 -2.20 25.66
N PRO A 235 12.54 -2.36 26.44
CA PRO A 235 13.42 -1.26 26.80
C PRO A 235 14.33 -0.78 25.64
N ASP A 236 14.44 -1.57 24.56
CA ASP A 236 15.33 -1.25 23.45
C ASP A 236 14.69 -0.27 22.46
N LEU A 237 13.46 -0.56 22.04
CA LEU A 237 12.78 0.17 20.94
C LEU A 237 11.40 0.69 21.33
N GLY A 238 10.93 0.38 22.55
CA GLY A 238 9.62 0.82 23.03
C GLY A 238 8.45 0.21 22.26
N CYS A 239 8.58 -1.04 21.79
CA CYS A 239 7.49 -1.78 21.17
C CYS A 239 6.40 -2.07 22.20
N LYS A 240 5.14 -1.88 21.81
CA LYS A 240 3.99 -2.25 22.64
C LYS A 240 3.58 -3.68 22.32
N PHE A 241 3.61 -4.56 23.34
CA PHE A 241 3.15 -5.93 23.21
C PHE A 241 1.73 -6.09 23.74
N PHE A 242 0.99 -7.04 23.16
CA PHE A 242 -0.35 -7.35 23.62
C PHE A 242 -0.30 -8.30 24.83
N PRO A 243 -1.31 -8.29 25.72
CA PRO A 243 -1.36 -9.17 26.89
C PRO A 243 -1.25 -10.66 26.54
N ASP A 244 -1.82 -11.07 25.40
CA ASP A 244 -1.83 -12.45 24.89
C ASP A 244 -0.60 -12.82 24.03
N SER A 245 0.39 -11.92 23.87
CA SER A 245 1.62 -12.25 23.17
C SER A 245 2.45 -13.26 23.98
N LEU A 246 3.03 -14.23 23.29
CA LEU A 246 3.80 -15.34 23.86
C LEU A 246 5.26 -15.28 23.39
N PRO A 247 6.21 -15.86 24.12
CA PRO A 247 7.57 -16.04 23.64
C PRO A 247 7.62 -16.81 22.32
N ASN A 248 8.54 -16.43 21.44
CA ASN A 248 8.85 -17.12 20.20
C ASN A 248 10.01 -18.09 20.41
N ASP A 249 9.85 -19.03 21.37
CA ASP A 249 10.89 -19.96 21.84
C ASP A 249 10.78 -21.35 21.24
N LYS A 250 9.66 -21.68 20.61
CA LYS A 250 9.40 -23.01 20.01
C LYS A 250 8.94 -22.91 18.57
N GLY A 251 9.52 -23.78 17.74
CA GLY A 251 9.08 -23.98 16.37
C GLY A 251 7.74 -24.71 16.23
N PRO A 252 7.23 -24.84 14.99
CA PRO A 252 7.85 -24.24 13.83
C PRO A 252 7.83 -22.71 13.85
N PHE A 253 8.88 -22.12 13.29
CA PHE A 253 8.98 -20.69 13.06
C PHE A 253 8.44 -20.35 11.68
N TYR A 254 7.69 -19.26 11.60
CA TYR A 254 7.14 -18.76 10.35
C TYR A 254 7.73 -17.38 10.08
N ALA A 255 8.17 -17.15 8.85
CA ALA A 255 8.88 -15.92 8.51
C ALA A 255 8.47 -15.38 7.14
N VAL A 256 8.51 -14.06 6.99
CA VAL A 256 8.27 -13.34 5.72
C VAL A 256 9.34 -12.29 5.52
N ARG A 257 9.91 -12.25 4.31
CA ARG A 257 10.76 -11.12 3.91
C ARG A 257 9.89 -9.88 3.65
N LEU A 258 10.37 -8.73 4.07
CA LEU A 258 9.67 -7.45 3.96
C LEU A 258 10.42 -6.51 3.04
N TRP A 259 9.73 -6.01 2.01
CA TRP A 259 10.18 -4.90 1.19
C TRP A 259 9.00 -4.02 0.85
N PRO A 260 9.03 -2.72 1.25
CA PRO A 260 7.89 -1.83 1.07
C PRO A 260 7.53 -1.61 -0.40
N ARG A 261 6.22 -1.42 -0.65
CA ARG A 261 5.68 -1.03 -1.96
C ARG A 261 4.83 0.23 -1.81
N VAL A 262 4.72 1.00 -2.87
CA VAL A 262 3.80 2.14 -2.88
C VAL A 262 2.38 1.64 -2.67
N HIS A 263 1.74 2.15 -1.61
CA HIS A 263 0.46 1.64 -1.14
C HIS A 263 -0.68 2.64 -1.29
N HIS A 264 -0.40 3.93 -1.09
CA HIS A 264 -1.40 4.98 -1.18
C HIS A 264 -0.74 6.30 -1.56
N THR A 265 -1.43 7.12 -2.33
CA THR A 265 -1.02 8.50 -2.62
C THR A 265 -1.99 9.44 -1.90
N MET A 266 -1.51 10.16 -0.87
CA MET A 266 -2.33 11.11 -0.11
C MET A 266 -2.50 12.44 -0.81
N GLY A 267 -1.65 12.72 -1.80
CA GLY A 267 -1.78 13.86 -2.70
C GLY A 267 -2.71 13.57 -3.87
N GLY A 268 -3.26 14.63 -4.43
CA GLY A 268 -4.19 14.55 -5.56
C GLY A 268 -4.85 15.89 -5.84
N LEU A 269 -6.00 15.86 -6.51
CA LEU A 269 -6.80 17.03 -6.82
C LEU A 269 -7.26 17.72 -5.54
N GLU A 270 -7.09 19.04 -5.47
CA GLU A 270 -7.67 19.84 -4.39
C GLU A 270 -9.18 19.91 -4.55
N ILE A 271 -9.90 19.69 -3.44
CA ILE A 271 -11.36 19.76 -3.39
C ILE A 271 -11.83 20.60 -2.20
N ASN A 272 -13.02 21.18 -2.31
CA ASN A 272 -13.71 21.81 -1.19
C ASN A 272 -14.64 20.81 -0.46
N ASP A 273 -15.38 21.30 0.55
CA ASP A 273 -16.35 20.55 1.35
C ASP A 273 -17.55 20.00 0.56
N LYS A 274 -17.75 20.51 -0.68
CA LYS A 274 -18.78 20.04 -1.63
C LYS A 274 -18.19 19.05 -2.67
N ALA A 275 -16.96 18.58 -2.45
CA ALA A 275 -16.23 17.73 -3.39
C ALA A 275 -15.98 18.35 -4.79
N GLN A 276 -16.12 19.67 -4.94
CA GLN A 276 -15.81 20.37 -6.18
C GLN A 276 -14.28 20.51 -6.31
N VAL A 277 -13.76 20.23 -7.49
CA VAL A 277 -12.35 20.40 -7.80
C VAL A 277 -12.01 21.88 -7.87
N ILE A 278 -10.91 22.29 -7.21
CA ILE A 278 -10.44 23.67 -7.14
C ILE A 278 -9.39 23.90 -8.22
N ASP A 279 -9.43 25.05 -8.87
CA ASP A 279 -8.42 25.49 -9.83
C ASP A 279 -7.20 26.15 -9.15
N VAL A 280 -6.21 26.50 -9.94
CA VAL A 280 -4.97 27.17 -9.48
C VAL A 280 -5.20 28.58 -8.92
N ASP A 281 -6.36 29.19 -9.16
CA ASP A 281 -6.76 30.50 -8.62
C ASP A 281 -7.61 30.34 -7.32
N GLY A 282 -7.78 29.11 -6.81
CA GLY A 282 -8.55 28.83 -5.63
C GLY A 282 -10.08 28.83 -5.83
N LYS A 283 -10.56 28.72 -7.09
CA LYS A 283 -11.98 28.72 -7.44
C LYS A 283 -12.46 27.32 -7.84
N PRO A 284 -13.72 26.96 -7.53
CA PRO A 284 -14.29 25.71 -8.01
C PRO A 284 -14.40 25.67 -9.54
N ILE A 285 -13.90 24.59 -10.16
CA ILE A 285 -14.15 24.30 -11.59
C ILE A 285 -15.58 23.83 -11.73
N ALA A 286 -16.42 24.62 -12.39
CA ALA A 286 -17.83 24.32 -12.57
C ALA A 286 -18.03 22.98 -13.29
N GLY A 287 -18.89 22.11 -12.75
CA GLY A 287 -19.20 20.81 -13.30
C GLY A 287 -18.13 19.72 -13.10
N LEU A 288 -17.09 19.98 -12.29
CA LEU A 288 -16.04 19.00 -11.98
C LEU A 288 -15.98 18.70 -10.48
N TYR A 289 -16.06 17.42 -10.15
CA TYR A 289 -16.01 16.89 -8.78
C TYR A 289 -14.96 15.77 -8.68
N ALA A 290 -14.44 15.53 -7.48
CA ALA A 290 -13.55 14.40 -7.24
C ALA A 290 -13.77 13.80 -5.86
N ALA A 291 -13.56 12.46 -5.73
CA ALA A 291 -13.66 11.73 -4.48
C ALA A 291 -12.74 10.51 -4.45
N GLY A 292 -12.33 10.11 -3.24
CA GLY A 292 -11.43 8.97 -3.01
C GLY A 292 -9.97 9.32 -3.18
N GLU A 293 -9.11 8.33 -3.46
CA GLU A 293 -7.64 8.48 -3.51
C GLU A 293 -7.15 9.45 -4.62
N VAL A 294 -8.00 9.85 -5.55
CA VAL A 294 -7.69 10.86 -6.56
C VAL A 294 -7.59 12.27 -5.97
N THR A 295 -8.14 12.48 -4.77
CA THR A 295 -8.16 13.77 -4.07
C THR A 295 -6.98 13.89 -3.09
N GLY A 296 -6.42 15.09 -2.98
CA GLY A 296 -5.42 15.46 -2.00
C GLY A 296 -6.02 16.09 -0.74
N GLY A 297 -5.26 16.07 0.38
CA GLY A 297 -5.60 16.80 1.59
C GLY A 297 -6.59 16.14 2.55
N VAL A 298 -7.23 15.04 2.18
CA VAL A 298 -8.19 14.31 3.03
C VAL A 298 -7.47 13.59 4.19
N HIS A 299 -6.32 13.00 3.89
CA HIS A 299 -5.44 12.39 4.89
C HIS A 299 -4.29 13.34 5.19
N GLY A 300 -3.68 13.25 6.36
CA GLY A 300 -2.40 13.90 6.62
C GLY A 300 -1.24 13.20 5.88
N MET A 301 0.00 13.58 6.20
CA MET A 301 1.21 12.96 5.64
C MET A 301 1.29 11.45 5.90
N VAL A 302 0.56 10.97 6.90
CA VAL A 302 0.33 9.55 7.19
C VAL A 302 -1.18 9.28 7.13
N ARG A 303 -1.60 8.32 6.31
CA ARG A 303 -3.00 7.97 6.14
C ARG A 303 -3.66 7.60 7.48
N LEU A 304 -4.79 8.24 7.79
CA LEU A 304 -5.52 8.05 9.05
C LEU A 304 -6.34 6.75 9.08
N GLY A 305 -6.66 6.19 7.93
CA GLY A 305 -7.50 4.99 7.84
C GLY A 305 -7.92 4.70 6.40
N THR A 306 -8.82 3.78 6.24
CA THR A 306 -9.49 3.44 4.97
C THR A 306 -10.98 3.60 5.12
#